data_c5c7cc76c7fbd6c2e93e75f1030695e4
#
_entry.id   c5c7cc76c7fbd6c2e93e75f1030695e4
#
_cell.length_a   1.000
_cell.length_b   1.000
_cell.length_c   1.000
_cell.angle_alpha   90.00
_cell.angle_beta   90.00
_cell.angle_gamma   90.00
#
_symmetry.space_group_name_H-M   'P 1'
#
loop_
_entity.id
_entity.type
_entity.pdbx_description
1 polymer ?
#
loop_
_entity_poly.entity_id
_entity_poly.type
_entity_poly.pdbx_seq_one_letter_code
_entity_poly.pdbx_strand_id
1 'polypeptide(L)'
;MHRWFHNRPRMVSLHLRKGSRRRAAARSIYGPGMTRVSVITGGAGGMGLATARIVGRDHALVLCDVRQDRLDAAAAILKDLDMTATVVNCDVTDRQSVTRLFEIAAGLGTVASVIHTAGVSPSMGDADYVMRTNAVGTVNVNEVFFRTSVEGAAIVNVASMAAHMLPEELIPASQFPLALQDEAAFTAGMSSACNPIPVEGRSGFAYAVSKSFVRWYSTSQAERFNGRGLRIVSVSPGSVDTEMGKLEEQAGAGAMVADFAVPRWGKAEEMAELFAFCVSDKAGYLTGTDILNDGGVIASMRERTRLAAENA
;
A
#
# COMPACT_ATOMS: atom_id res chain seq x y z
N MET A 1 5.12 4.79 66.31
CA MET A 1 3.68 5.12 66.31
C MET A 1 3.27 5.42 64.90
N HIS A 2 2.57 4.51 64.22
CA HIS A 2 1.42 4.69 63.37
C HIS A 2 1.05 3.34 62.74
N ARG A 3 -0.11 2.86 63.17
CA ARG A 3 -0.75 1.62 62.72
C ARG A 3 -1.31 1.85 61.31
N TRP A 4 -1.05 0.90 60.37
CA TRP A 4 -1.81 0.78 59.15
C TRP A 4 -2.68 -0.47 59.21
N PHE A 5 -3.97 -0.26 58.97
CA PHE A 5 -5.05 -1.23 59.09
C PHE A 5 -4.98 -2.29 57.99
N HIS A 6 -5.11 -3.55 58.40
CA HIS A 6 -5.45 -4.66 57.52
C HIS A 6 -6.92 -4.60 57.15
N ASN A 7 -7.21 -4.43 55.88
CA ASN A 7 -8.53 -4.73 55.34
C ASN A 7 -8.35 -5.74 54.19
N ARG A 8 -8.70 -7.00 54.44
CA ARG A 8 -8.79 -8.06 53.45
C ARG A 8 -10.19 -8.01 52.82
N PRO A 9 -10.33 -7.90 51.48
CA PRO A 9 -11.63 -8.12 50.86
C PRO A 9 -11.95 -9.62 50.79
N ARG A 10 -13.17 -9.98 51.15
CA ARG A 10 -13.74 -11.32 51.07
C ARG A 10 -13.75 -11.77 49.59
N MET A 11 -13.21 -12.97 49.33
CA MET A 11 -13.36 -13.67 48.07
C MET A 11 -14.82 -14.06 47.87
N VAL A 12 -15.46 -13.43 46.88
CA VAL A 12 -16.74 -13.89 46.34
C VAL A 12 -16.44 -14.97 45.30
N SER A 13 -16.80 -16.20 45.63
CA SER A 13 -16.71 -17.33 44.73
C SER A 13 -17.73 -17.14 43.60
N LEU A 14 -17.27 -16.75 42.41
CA LEU A 14 -18.08 -16.69 41.18
C LEU A 14 -18.11 -18.08 40.54
N HIS A 15 -19.23 -18.78 40.68
CA HIS A 15 -19.48 -20.00 39.91
C HIS A 15 -19.60 -19.67 38.44
N LEU A 16 -18.52 -19.91 37.66
CA LEU A 16 -18.55 -19.82 36.20
C LEU A 16 -19.42 -20.96 35.64
N ARG A 17 -20.64 -20.65 35.28
CA ARG A 17 -21.44 -21.50 34.40
C ARG A 17 -20.69 -21.59 33.05
N LYS A 18 -20.31 -22.80 32.66
CA LYS A 18 -19.84 -23.14 31.31
C LYS A 18 -20.97 -22.93 30.30
N GLY A 19 -21.20 -21.70 29.92
CA GLY A 19 -22.00 -21.39 28.72
C GLY A 19 -21.08 -21.55 27.51
N SER A 20 -21.44 -22.43 26.60
CA SER A 20 -20.81 -22.54 25.28
C SER A 20 -20.92 -21.19 24.56
N ARG A 21 -19.88 -20.38 24.62
CA ARG A 21 -19.77 -19.20 23.77
C ARG A 21 -19.60 -19.71 22.33
N ARG A 22 -20.70 -19.84 21.60
CA ARG A 22 -20.66 -19.79 20.13
C ARG A 22 -19.93 -18.49 19.81
N ARG A 23 -18.75 -18.59 19.21
CA ARG A 23 -18.08 -17.45 18.58
C ARG A 23 -19.11 -16.90 17.58
N ALA A 24 -19.62 -15.72 17.83
CA ALA A 24 -20.34 -14.97 16.81
C ALA A 24 -19.30 -14.74 15.70
N ALA A 25 -19.41 -15.49 14.61
CA ALA A 25 -18.70 -15.19 13.39
C ALA A 25 -19.08 -13.75 13.05
N ALA A 26 -18.10 -12.87 12.91
CA ALA A 26 -18.33 -11.54 12.40
C ALA A 26 -19.13 -11.72 11.10
N ARG A 27 -20.35 -11.19 11.04
CA ARG A 27 -21.18 -11.27 9.85
C ARG A 27 -20.40 -10.52 8.76
N SER A 28 -20.00 -11.26 7.73
CA SER A 28 -19.44 -10.64 6.53
C SER A 28 -20.45 -9.59 6.03
N ILE A 29 -19.97 -8.40 5.75
CA ILE A 29 -20.77 -7.30 5.20
C ILE A 29 -21.31 -7.68 3.82
N TYR A 30 -20.69 -8.66 3.19
CA TYR A 30 -21.09 -9.23 1.91
C TYR A 30 -22.12 -10.34 2.15
N GLY A 31 -23.27 -10.25 1.47
CA GLY A 31 -24.34 -11.25 1.58
C GLY A 31 -23.86 -12.66 1.18
N PRO A 32 -24.52 -13.71 1.66
CA PRO A 32 -24.19 -15.08 1.29
C PRO A 32 -24.35 -15.26 -0.23
N GLY A 33 -23.32 -15.81 -0.88
CA GLY A 33 -23.32 -16.08 -2.32
C GLY A 33 -22.76 -14.98 -3.21
N MET A 34 -22.33 -13.83 -2.67
CA MET A 34 -21.66 -12.80 -3.45
C MET A 34 -20.18 -13.12 -3.65
N THR A 35 -19.73 -13.14 -4.91
CA THR A 35 -18.32 -13.28 -5.25
C THR A 35 -17.58 -12.00 -4.85
N ARG A 36 -16.60 -12.13 -3.97
CA ARG A 36 -15.67 -11.05 -3.61
C ARG A 36 -14.58 -10.98 -4.67
N VAL A 37 -14.26 -9.77 -5.12
CA VAL A 37 -13.23 -9.52 -6.13
C VAL A 37 -12.10 -8.71 -5.51
N SER A 38 -10.86 -9.14 -5.76
CA SER A 38 -9.65 -8.35 -5.46
C SER A 38 -9.05 -7.84 -6.77
N VAL A 39 -8.89 -6.52 -6.87
CA VAL A 39 -8.17 -5.88 -7.96
C VAL A 39 -6.73 -5.62 -7.52
N ILE A 40 -5.75 -6.08 -8.29
CA ILE A 40 -4.32 -5.91 -8.00
C ILE A 40 -3.67 -5.22 -9.19
N THR A 41 -3.30 -3.95 -9.03
CA THR A 41 -2.53 -3.22 -10.03
C THR A 41 -1.04 -3.50 -9.86
N GLY A 42 -0.28 -3.56 -10.96
CA GLY A 42 1.07 -4.12 -10.91
C GLY A 42 1.06 -5.61 -10.54
N GLY A 43 -0.07 -6.28 -10.84
CA GLY A 43 -0.35 -7.65 -10.40
C GLY A 43 0.55 -8.72 -11.01
N ALA A 44 1.29 -8.39 -12.06
CA ALA A 44 2.32 -9.24 -12.65
C ALA A 44 3.69 -9.07 -11.99
N GLY A 45 3.87 -8.09 -11.09
CA GLY A 45 5.12 -7.83 -10.37
C GLY A 45 5.25 -8.65 -9.08
N GLY A 46 6.46 -8.66 -8.48
CA GLY A 46 6.80 -9.49 -7.33
C GLY A 46 5.82 -9.38 -6.15
N MET A 47 5.61 -8.18 -5.60
CA MET A 47 4.68 -7.98 -4.47
C MET A 47 3.22 -8.20 -4.87
N GLY A 48 2.80 -7.76 -6.07
CA GLY A 48 1.44 -7.93 -6.57
C GLY A 48 1.08 -9.40 -6.76
N LEU A 49 1.94 -10.17 -7.44
CA LEU A 49 1.74 -11.60 -7.66
C LEU A 49 1.80 -12.40 -6.36
N ALA A 50 2.70 -12.05 -5.44
CA ALA A 50 2.75 -12.68 -4.12
C ALA A 50 1.44 -12.44 -3.35
N THR A 51 0.86 -11.23 -3.43
CA THR A 51 -0.42 -10.91 -2.80
C THR A 51 -1.58 -11.67 -3.45
N ALA A 52 -1.56 -11.82 -4.78
CA ALA A 52 -2.57 -12.58 -5.51
C ALA A 52 -2.69 -14.02 -4.99
N ARG A 53 -1.57 -14.66 -4.68
CA ARG A 53 -1.52 -16.03 -4.13
C ARG A 53 -2.18 -16.14 -2.74
N ILE A 54 -2.27 -15.05 -2.00
CA ILE A 54 -2.89 -15.04 -0.67
C ILE A 54 -4.38 -14.74 -0.79
N VAL A 55 -4.74 -13.60 -1.42
CA VAL A 55 -6.13 -13.15 -1.48
C VAL A 55 -6.97 -13.98 -2.45
N GLY A 56 -6.34 -14.61 -3.45
CA GLY A 56 -7.01 -15.47 -4.43
C GLY A 56 -7.55 -16.78 -3.87
N ARG A 57 -7.26 -17.11 -2.61
CA ARG A 57 -7.86 -18.25 -1.92
C ARG A 57 -9.35 -18.03 -1.60
N ASP A 58 -9.74 -16.79 -1.42
CA ASP A 58 -11.08 -16.40 -0.97
C ASP A 58 -11.77 -15.40 -1.92
N HIS A 59 -11.03 -14.83 -2.89
CA HIS A 59 -11.53 -13.82 -3.81
C HIS A 59 -11.26 -14.21 -5.26
N ALA A 60 -12.17 -13.83 -6.17
CA ALA A 60 -11.85 -13.78 -7.59
C ALA A 60 -10.79 -12.69 -7.83
N LEU A 61 -9.81 -12.98 -8.68
CA LEU A 61 -8.68 -12.10 -8.94
C LEU A 61 -8.86 -11.34 -10.25
N VAL A 62 -8.60 -10.05 -10.21
CA VAL A 62 -8.36 -9.21 -11.38
C VAL A 62 -6.96 -8.61 -11.26
N LEU A 63 -6.05 -9.04 -12.11
CA LEU A 63 -4.68 -8.52 -12.17
C LEU A 63 -4.56 -7.53 -13.31
N CYS A 64 -3.94 -6.38 -13.08
CA CYS A 64 -3.57 -5.50 -14.18
C CYS A 64 -2.10 -5.09 -14.16
N ASP A 65 -1.57 -4.88 -15.34
CA ASP A 65 -0.22 -4.39 -15.62
C ASP A 65 -0.22 -3.76 -17.03
N VAL A 66 0.80 -2.96 -17.35
CA VAL A 66 0.98 -2.43 -18.70
C VAL A 66 1.59 -3.45 -19.65
N ARG A 67 2.12 -4.55 -19.15
CA ARG A 67 2.80 -5.59 -19.92
C ARG A 67 1.98 -6.87 -19.99
N GLN A 68 1.41 -7.15 -21.17
CA GLN A 68 0.59 -8.34 -21.40
C GLN A 68 1.37 -9.64 -21.22
N ASP A 69 2.63 -9.70 -21.69
CA ASP A 69 3.49 -10.86 -21.55
C ASP A 69 3.71 -11.26 -20.07
N ARG A 70 3.84 -10.26 -19.18
CA ARG A 70 3.98 -10.49 -17.73
C ARG A 70 2.66 -10.93 -17.10
N LEU A 71 1.54 -10.38 -17.55
CA LEU A 71 0.21 -10.79 -17.09
C LEU A 71 -0.07 -12.25 -17.45
N ASP A 72 0.27 -12.67 -18.67
CA ASP A 72 0.08 -14.04 -19.13
C ASP A 72 0.95 -15.02 -18.30
N ALA A 73 2.20 -14.64 -18.01
CA ALA A 73 3.08 -15.43 -17.14
C ALA A 73 2.52 -15.52 -15.70
N ALA A 74 2.03 -14.42 -15.14
CA ALA A 74 1.42 -14.40 -13.81
C ALA A 74 0.17 -15.27 -13.74
N ALA A 75 -0.69 -15.22 -14.77
CA ALA A 75 -1.87 -16.06 -14.87
C ALA A 75 -1.51 -17.55 -14.94
N ALA A 76 -0.47 -17.92 -15.68
CA ALA A 76 0.03 -19.29 -15.76
C ALA A 76 0.52 -19.78 -14.38
N ILE A 77 1.31 -18.97 -13.66
CA ILE A 77 1.77 -19.29 -12.31
C ILE A 77 0.60 -19.50 -11.33
N LEU A 78 -0.44 -18.66 -11.40
CA LEU A 78 -1.62 -18.81 -10.53
C LEU A 78 -2.43 -20.07 -10.90
N LYS A 79 -2.53 -20.39 -12.18
CA LYS A 79 -3.20 -21.59 -12.66
C LYS A 79 -2.54 -22.86 -12.14
N ASP A 80 -1.20 -22.90 -12.06
CA ASP A 80 -0.46 -24.03 -11.48
C ASP A 80 -0.71 -24.21 -9.97
N LEU A 81 -1.31 -23.20 -9.33
CA LEU A 81 -1.75 -23.21 -7.93
C LEU A 81 -3.26 -23.39 -7.79
N ASP A 82 -3.95 -23.87 -8.83
CA ASP A 82 -5.41 -24.02 -8.90
C ASP A 82 -6.18 -22.71 -8.67
N MET A 83 -5.55 -21.55 -9.00
CA MET A 83 -6.16 -20.23 -8.92
C MET A 83 -6.44 -19.68 -10.31
N THR A 84 -7.57 -18.99 -10.47
CA THR A 84 -7.92 -18.32 -11.73
C THR A 84 -7.87 -16.81 -11.55
N ALA A 85 -7.21 -16.12 -12.47
CA ALA A 85 -7.17 -14.66 -12.51
C ALA A 85 -7.65 -14.15 -13.87
N THR A 86 -8.49 -13.12 -13.85
CA THR A 86 -8.76 -12.28 -15.02
C THR A 86 -7.61 -11.29 -15.14
N VAL A 87 -6.95 -11.26 -16.29
CA VAL A 87 -5.85 -10.33 -16.57
C VAL A 87 -6.31 -9.21 -17.47
N VAL A 88 -5.90 -7.97 -17.18
CA VAL A 88 -6.33 -6.77 -17.90
C VAL A 88 -5.10 -5.90 -18.18
N ASN A 89 -4.79 -5.67 -19.45
CA ASN A 89 -3.80 -4.66 -19.80
C ASN A 89 -4.34 -3.28 -19.44
N CYS A 90 -3.65 -2.56 -18.54
CA CYS A 90 -4.13 -1.30 -18.00
C CYS A 90 -2.95 -0.39 -17.64
N ASP A 91 -2.95 0.81 -18.20
CA ASP A 91 -2.10 1.91 -17.78
C ASP A 91 -2.83 2.71 -16.68
N VAL A 92 -2.28 2.71 -15.46
CA VAL A 92 -2.86 3.44 -14.32
C VAL A 92 -2.81 4.96 -14.50
N THR A 93 -1.98 5.48 -15.41
CA THR A 93 -1.94 6.91 -15.73
C THR A 93 -3.11 7.37 -16.60
N ASP A 94 -3.80 6.43 -17.27
CA ASP A 94 -5.02 6.65 -18.02
C ASP A 94 -6.27 6.30 -17.20
N ARG A 95 -7.00 7.32 -16.78
CA ARG A 95 -8.23 7.15 -15.98
C ARG A 95 -9.31 6.31 -16.69
N GLN A 96 -9.39 6.37 -18.02
CA GLN A 96 -10.34 5.55 -18.77
C GLN A 96 -9.94 4.08 -18.73
N SER A 97 -8.65 3.79 -18.82
CA SER A 97 -8.11 2.44 -18.68
C SER A 97 -8.41 1.86 -17.28
N VAL A 98 -8.21 2.67 -16.23
CA VAL A 98 -8.56 2.29 -14.85
C VAL A 98 -10.08 2.08 -14.71
N THR A 99 -10.92 2.94 -15.31
CA THR A 99 -12.38 2.77 -15.26
C THR A 99 -12.80 1.43 -15.87
N ARG A 100 -12.28 1.09 -17.06
CA ARG A 100 -12.54 -0.22 -17.72
C ARG A 100 -12.10 -1.39 -16.84
N LEU A 101 -10.97 -1.28 -16.16
CA LEU A 101 -10.49 -2.29 -15.21
C LEU A 101 -11.53 -2.58 -14.11
N PHE A 102 -12.09 -1.54 -13.50
CA PHE A 102 -13.09 -1.68 -12.46
C PHE A 102 -14.45 -2.15 -12.99
N GLU A 103 -14.83 -1.80 -14.21
CA GLU A 103 -16.02 -2.34 -14.88
C GLU A 103 -15.90 -3.86 -15.09
N ILE A 104 -14.75 -4.33 -15.56
CA ILE A 104 -14.46 -5.77 -15.69
C ILE A 104 -14.54 -6.44 -14.31
N ALA A 105 -13.94 -5.87 -13.29
CA ALA A 105 -13.97 -6.40 -11.94
C ALA A 105 -15.41 -6.47 -11.38
N ALA A 106 -16.22 -5.44 -11.60
CA ALA A 106 -17.63 -5.40 -11.18
C ALA A 106 -18.48 -6.44 -11.93
N GLY A 107 -18.13 -6.79 -13.17
CA GLY A 107 -18.78 -7.88 -13.92
C GLY A 107 -18.52 -9.27 -13.34
N LEU A 108 -17.47 -9.45 -12.53
CA LEU A 108 -17.15 -10.72 -11.86
C LEU A 108 -17.78 -10.83 -10.47
N GLY A 109 -18.09 -9.70 -9.84
CA GLY A 109 -18.65 -9.67 -8.48
C GLY A 109 -18.44 -8.32 -7.80
N THR A 110 -18.44 -8.34 -6.46
CA THR A 110 -18.25 -7.14 -5.66
C THR A 110 -16.77 -6.88 -5.42
N VAL A 111 -16.27 -5.72 -5.83
CA VAL A 111 -14.90 -5.28 -5.53
C VAL A 111 -14.77 -5.07 -4.01
N ALA A 112 -14.20 -6.05 -3.34
CA ALA A 112 -14.01 -6.06 -1.89
C ALA A 112 -12.66 -5.47 -1.49
N SER A 113 -11.66 -5.55 -2.37
CA SER A 113 -10.34 -5.02 -2.07
C SER A 113 -9.59 -4.58 -3.32
N VAL A 114 -8.73 -3.57 -3.12
CA VAL A 114 -7.74 -3.13 -4.10
C VAL A 114 -6.36 -3.14 -3.47
N ILE A 115 -5.41 -3.75 -4.16
CA ILE A 115 -4.00 -3.72 -3.80
C ILE A 115 -3.26 -2.96 -4.91
N HIS A 116 -2.94 -1.69 -4.64
CA HIS A 116 -2.32 -0.80 -5.60
C HIS A 116 -0.81 -0.88 -5.48
N THR A 117 -0.22 -1.85 -6.19
CA THR A 117 1.24 -2.05 -6.25
C THR A 117 1.86 -1.52 -7.54
N ALA A 118 1.05 -1.06 -8.51
CA ALA A 118 1.57 -0.42 -9.72
C ALA A 118 2.40 0.82 -9.34
N GLY A 119 3.61 0.87 -9.87
CA GLY A 119 4.54 1.95 -9.63
C GLY A 119 5.88 1.64 -10.29
N VAL A 120 6.70 2.65 -10.41
CA VAL A 120 8.04 2.56 -11.02
C VAL A 120 9.08 3.15 -10.08
N SER A 121 10.31 2.62 -10.17
CA SER A 121 11.47 3.08 -9.41
C SER A 121 12.28 4.13 -10.20
N PRO A 122 13.24 4.82 -9.56
CA PRO A 122 14.09 5.81 -10.22
C PRO A 122 14.82 5.30 -11.45
N SER A 123 15.22 4.02 -11.44
CA SER A 123 15.99 3.39 -12.53
C SER A 123 15.12 3.00 -13.73
N MET A 124 13.80 3.14 -13.65
CA MET A 124 12.87 2.73 -14.72
C MET A 124 12.49 3.84 -15.70
N GLY A 125 12.81 5.11 -15.40
CA GLY A 125 12.48 6.22 -16.28
C GLY A 125 12.89 7.58 -15.73
N ASP A 126 12.52 8.62 -16.45
CA ASP A 126 12.77 10.01 -16.03
C ASP A 126 11.81 10.45 -14.92
N ALA A 127 12.05 11.66 -14.39
CA ALA A 127 11.28 12.20 -13.28
C ALA A 127 9.78 12.38 -13.61
N ASP A 128 9.43 12.74 -14.85
CA ASP A 128 8.04 12.91 -15.26
C ASP A 128 7.31 11.56 -15.32
N TYR A 129 7.94 10.56 -15.91
CA TYR A 129 7.39 9.20 -15.94
C TYR A 129 7.18 8.62 -14.54
N VAL A 130 8.17 8.79 -13.66
CA VAL A 130 8.08 8.35 -12.25
C VAL A 130 6.93 9.07 -11.54
N MET A 131 6.83 10.39 -11.70
CA MET A 131 5.80 11.19 -11.04
C MET A 131 4.40 10.84 -11.53
N ARG A 132 4.22 10.76 -12.85
CA ARG A 132 2.92 10.40 -13.44
C ARG A 132 2.46 9.02 -13.03
N THR A 133 3.34 8.01 -13.13
CA THR A 133 2.97 6.64 -12.78
C THR A 133 2.63 6.51 -11.30
N ASN A 134 3.49 7.03 -10.42
CA ASN A 134 3.32 6.83 -8.98
C ASN A 134 2.28 7.76 -8.37
N ALA A 135 2.18 9.03 -8.79
CA ALA A 135 1.26 9.98 -8.17
C ALA A 135 -0.08 10.05 -8.92
N VAL A 136 -0.08 10.34 -10.23
CA VAL A 136 -1.33 10.42 -11.01
C VAL A 136 -2.00 9.06 -11.09
N GLY A 137 -1.23 7.97 -11.29
CA GLY A 137 -1.75 6.61 -11.25
C GLY A 137 -2.45 6.28 -9.93
N THR A 138 -1.86 6.70 -8.80
CA THR A 138 -2.50 6.54 -7.48
C THR A 138 -3.82 7.30 -7.40
N VAL A 139 -3.88 8.54 -7.86
CA VAL A 139 -5.14 9.31 -7.90
C VAL A 139 -6.19 8.57 -8.72
N ASN A 140 -5.84 8.13 -9.94
CA ASN A 140 -6.78 7.45 -10.83
C ASN A 140 -7.37 6.19 -10.21
N VAL A 141 -6.53 5.31 -9.67
CA VAL A 141 -6.98 4.06 -9.05
C VAL A 141 -7.87 4.34 -7.84
N ASN A 142 -7.44 5.24 -6.95
CA ASN A 142 -8.18 5.54 -5.73
C ASN A 142 -9.50 6.25 -6.01
N GLU A 143 -9.57 7.18 -6.99
CA GLU A 143 -10.80 7.89 -7.32
C GLU A 143 -11.84 6.97 -7.99
N VAL A 144 -11.41 6.04 -8.86
CA VAL A 144 -12.32 5.05 -9.43
C VAL A 144 -12.80 4.09 -8.34
N PHE A 145 -11.89 3.57 -7.49
CA PHE A 145 -12.27 2.77 -6.33
C PHE A 145 -13.27 3.48 -5.43
N PHE A 146 -13.01 4.74 -5.07
CA PHE A 146 -13.90 5.53 -4.23
C PHE A 146 -15.31 5.64 -4.81
N ARG A 147 -15.44 5.83 -6.13
CA ARG A 147 -16.74 6.03 -6.80
C ARG A 147 -17.52 4.75 -7.00
N THR A 148 -16.84 3.62 -7.24
CA THR A 148 -17.46 2.38 -7.70
C THR A 148 -17.61 1.32 -6.62
N SER A 149 -16.80 1.37 -5.55
CA SER A 149 -16.81 0.34 -4.51
C SER A 149 -17.93 0.54 -3.49
N VAL A 150 -18.32 -0.55 -2.85
CA VAL A 150 -19.38 -0.60 -1.84
C VAL A 150 -18.79 -0.55 -0.43
N GLU A 151 -19.66 -0.26 0.56
CA GLU A 151 -19.31 -0.29 1.98
C GLU A 151 -18.57 -1.60 2.34
N GLY A 152 -17.54 -1.47 3.18
CA GLY A 152 -16.68 -2.56 3.64
C GLY A 152 -15.46 -2.82 2.76
N ALA A 153 -15.41 -2.28 1.54
CA ALA A 153 -14.25 -2.43 0.69
C ALA A 153 -13.03 -1.66 1.23
N ALA A 154 -11.83 -2.16 0.92
CA ALA A 154 -10.58 -1.58 1.37
C ALA A 154 -9.56 -1.44 0.24
N ILE A 155 -8.77 -0.38 0.28
CA ILE A 155 -7.61 -0.19 -0.60
C ILE A 155 -6.33 -0.05 0.21
N VAL A 156 -5.28 -0.75 -0.22
CA VAL A 156 -3.91 -0.53 0.24
C VAL A 156 -3.07 0.03 -0.91
N ASN A 157 -2.45 1.19 -0.67
CA ASN A 157 -1.54 1.85 -1.61
C ASN A 157 -0.09 1.54 -1.22
N VAL A 158 0.74 1.18 -2.18
CA VAL A 158 2.16 0.91 -1.91
C VAL A 158 2.96 2.19 -2.09
N ALA A 159 3.35 2.79 -0.95
CA ALA A 159 4.29 3.90 -0.88
C ALA A 159 5.76 3.39 -0.94
N SER A 160 6.63 3.87 -0.10
CA SER A 160 8.03 3.43 0.03
C SER A 160 8.66 4.05 1.29
N MET A 161 9.70 3.43 1.85
CA MET A 161 10.55 4.08 2.85
C MET A 161 11.11 5.43 2.36
N ALA A 162 11.26 5.61 1.05
CA ALA A 162 11.70 6.88 0.45
C ALA A 162 10.76 8.05 0.79
N ALA A 163 9.48 7.79 1.07
CA ALA A 163 8.53 8.79 1.57
C ALA A 163 8.85 9.34 2.97
N HIS A 164 9.81 8.74 3.66
CA HIS A 164 10.24 9.10 5.02
C HIS A 164 11.68 9.64 5.08
N MET A 165 12.33 9.76 3.92
CA MET A 165 13.74 10.13 3.82
C MET A 165 13.97 11.61 3.48
N LEU A 166 13.02 12.24 2.77
CA LEU A 166 13.15 13.65 2.44
C LEU A 166 12.83 14.53 3.65
N PRO A 167 13.61 15.64 3.85
CA PRO A 167 13.19 16.73 4.73
C PRO A 167 11.83 17.29 4.31
N GLU A 168 11.01 17.69 5.28
CA GLU A 168 9.64 18.19 5.01
C GLU A 168 9.64 19.43 4.10
N GLU A 169 10.68 20.27 4.20
CA GLU A 169 10.85 21.51 3.43
C GLU A 169 11.04 21.25 1.93
N LEU A 170 11.50 20.05 1.57
CA LEU A 170 11.70 19.65 0.17
C LEU A 170 10.46 18.97 -0.44
N ILE A 171 9.46 18.66 0.38
CA ILE A 171 8.23 18.03 -0.08
C ILE A 171 7.25 19.13 -0.51
N PRO A 172 6.77 19.14 -1.78
CA PRO A 172 5.85 20.16 -2.28
C PRO A 172 4.41 19.89 -1.77
N ALA A 173 4.24 19.79 -0.44
CA ALA A 173 2.99 19.37 0.19
C ALA A 173 1.81 20.30 -0.13
N SER A 174 2.08 21.58 -0.42
CA SER A 174 1.06 22.55 -0.84
C SER A 174 0.45 22.23 -2.21
N GLN A 175 1.12 21.45 -3.05
CA GLN A 175 0.62 21.00 -4.36
C GLN A 175 -0.29 19.77 -4.25
N PHE A 176 -0.17 18.99 -3.20
CA PHE A 176 -0.85 17.70 -3.05
C PHE A 176 -2.40 17.81 -3.11
N PRO A 177 -3.07 18.79 -2.49
CA PRO A 177 -4.52 18.94 -2.59
C PRO A 177 -5.04 19.18 -4.01
N LEU A 178 -4.21 19.70 -4.93
CA LEU A 178 -4.58 19.90 -6.33
C LEU A 178 -4.95 18.59 -7.04
N ALA A 179 -4.43 17.47 -6.56
CA ALA A 179 -4.75 16.13 -7.10
C ALA A 179 -6.26 15.83 -7.17
N LEU A 180 -7.06 16.48 -6.31
CA LEU A 180 -8.51 16.31 -6.24
C LEU A 180 -9.30 17.47 -6.84
N GLN A 181 -8.62 18.56 -7.23
CA GLN A 181 -9.22 19.80 -7.70
C GLN A 181 -8.91 20.07 -9.17
N ASP A 182 -7.65 19.94 -9.54
CA ASP A 182 -7.13 20.24 -10.88
C ASP A 182 -5.93 19.32 -11.19
N GLU A 183 -6.21 18.25 -11.93
CA GLU A 183 -5.19 17.24 -12.27
C GLU A 183 -4.04 17.83 -13.13
N ALA A 184 -4.35 18.80 -13.99
CA ALA A 184 -3.34 19.43 -14.83
C ALA A 184 -2.41 20.30 -13.98
N ALA A 185 -2.96 21.12 -13.08
CA ALA A 185 -2.18 21.93 -12.14
C ALA A 185 -1.37 21.05 -11.18
N PHE A 186 -1.96 19.95 -10.69
CA PHE A 186 -1.27 18.97 -9.86
C PHE A 186 -0.06 18.38 -10.60
N THR A 187 -0.27 17.86 -11.80
CA THR A 187 0.80 17.25 -12.61
C THR A 187 1.92 18.25 -12.89
N ALA A 188 1.57 19.48 -13.32
CA ALA A 188 2.53 20.53 -13.57
C ALA A 188 3.31 20.94 -12.30
N GLY A 189 2.62 21.08 -11.17
CA GLY A 189 3.23 21.41 -9.87
C GLY A 189 4.21 20.34 -9.40
N MET A 190 3.82 19.06 -9.52
CA MET A 190 4.66 17.94 -9.15
C MET A 190 5.91 17.82 -10.03
N SER A 191 5.77 17.96 -11.36
CA SER A 191 6.91 17.95 -12.29
C SER A 191 7.85 19.15 -12.03
N SER A 192 7.30 20.34 -11.80
CA SER A 192 8.11 21.56 -11.56
C SER A 192 8.90 21.50 -10.25
N ALA A 193 8.44 20.76 -9.25
CA ALA A 193 9.17 20.55 -8.00
C ALA A 193 10.53 19.87 -8.21
N CYS A 194 10.71 19.14 -9.32
CA CYS A 194 11.97 18.50 -9.67
C CYS A 194 12.98 19.44 -10.36
N ASN A 195 12.57 20.62 -10.82
CA ASN A 195 13.42 21.53 -11.60
C ASN A 195 14.69 22.01 -10.87
N PRO A 196 14.66 22.31 -9.55
CA PRO A 196 15.85 22.73 -8.81
C PRO A 196 16.89 21.63 -8.65
N ILE A 197 16.51 20.36 -8.88
CA ILE A 197 17.39 19.21 -8.66
C ILE A 197 18.28 18.99 -9.91
N PRO A 198 19.59 18.70 -9.74
CA PRO A 198 20.44 18.27 -10.85
C PRO A 198 19.84 17.07 -11.61
N VAL A 199 20.08 17.00 -12.92
CA VAL A 199 19.42 16.03 -13.82
C VAL A 199 19.60 14.60 -13.31
N GLU A 200 20.81 14.26 -12.83
CA GLU A 200 21.20 12.94 -12.35
C GLU A 200 20.42 12.51 -11.11
N GLY A 201 19.92 13.45 -10.31
CA GLY A 201 19.16 13.19 -9.07
C GLY A 201 17.65 13.32 -9.23
N ARG A 202 17.16 13.80 -10.38
CA ARG A 202 15.73 14.13 -10.56
C ARG A 202 14.80 12.94 -10.42
N SER A 203 15.16 11.80 -11.01
CA SER A 203 14.30 10.58 -10.91
C SER A 203 14.21 10.08 -9.47
N GLY A 204 15.32 10.10 -8.72
CA GLY A 204 15.34 9.74 -7.29
C GLY A 204 14.50 10.68 -6.44
N PHE A 205 14.60 11.99 -6.69
CA PHE A 205 13.81 13.01 -6.01
C PHE A 205 12.32 12.86 -6.36
N ALA A 206 11.98 12.72 -7.65
CA ALA A 206 10.61 12.50 -8.11
C ALA A 206 10.00 11.25 -7.47
N TYR A 207 10.78 10.19 -7.35
CA TYR A 207 10.34 8.98 -6.66
C TYR A 207 9.99 9.26 -5.20
N ALA A 208 10.88 9.87 -4.44
CA ALA A 208 10.65 10.16 -3.03
C ALA A 208 9.45 11.11 -2.83
N VAL A 209 9.32 12.15 -3.66
CA VAL A 209 8.16 13.06 -3.65
C VAL A 209 6.87 12.33 -4.01
N SER A 210 6.87 11.51 -5.08
CA SER A 210 5.68 10.75 -5.48
C SER A 210 5.23 9.77 -4.40
N LYS A 211 6.18 9.12 -3.69
CA LYS A 211 5.86 8.21 -2.59
C LYS A 211 5.42 8.96 -1.32
N SER A 212 5.93 10.16 -1.07
CA SER A 212 5.41 11.08 -0.05
C SER A 212 3.97 11.49 -0.36
N PHE A 213 3.64 11.73 -1.64
CA PHE A 213 2.27 11.99 -2.07
C PHE A 213 1.36 10.78 -1.81
N VAL A 214 1.76 9.54 -2.16
CA VAL A 214 0.97 8.32 -1.91
C VAL A 214 0.63 8.17 -0.43
N ARG A 215 1.62 8.39 0.45
CA ARG A 215 1.45 8.39 1.89
C ARG A 215 0.45 9.47 2.34
N TRP A 216 0.67 10.72 1.91
CA TRP A 216 -0.22 11.85 2.21
C TRP A 216 -1.65 11.59 1.73
N TYR A 217 -1.83 11.10 0.49
CA TYR A 217 -3.14 10.80 -0.06
C TYR A 217 -3.87 9.79 0.81
N SER A 218 -3.23 8.69 1.15
CA SER A 218 -3.82 7.63 1.96
C SER A 218 -4.23 8.08 3.36
N THR A 219 -3.46 8.98 3.98
CA THR A 219 -3.76 9.51 5.32
C THR A 219 -4.80 10.63 5.28
N SER A 220 -4.70 11.56 4.33
CA SER A 220 -5.58 12.72 4.24
C SER A 220 -7.01 12.39 3.77
N GLN A 221 -7.18 11.29 3.02
CA GLN A 221 -8.48 10.89 2.48
C GLN A 221 -9.28 9.94 3.39
N ALA A 222 -8.78 9.63 4.58
CA ALA A 222 -9.39 8.67 5.49
C ALA A 222 -10.84 8.99 5.83
N GLU A 223 -11.14 10.24 6.22
CA GLU A 223 -12.49 10.67 6.58
C GLU A 223 -13.44 10.58 5.38
N ARG A 224 -12.99 11.04 4.20
CA ARG A 224 -13.77 11.00 2.97
C ARG A 224 -14.12 9.55 2.58
N PHE A 225 -13.15 8.63 2.64
CA PHE A 225 -13.36 7.21 2.33
C PHE A 225 -14.27 6.56 3.36
N ASN A 226 -14.05 6.82 4.64
CA ASN A 226 -14.86 6.25 5.70
C ASN A 226 -16.31 6.77 5.69
N GLY A 227 -16.55 7.99 5.19
CA GLY A 227 -17.91 8.52 4.94
C GLY A 227 -18.73 7.66 3.96
N ARG A 228 -18.09 6.76 3.20
CA ARG A 228 -18.72 5.74 2.36
C ARG A 228 -18.52 4.31 2.90
N GLY A 229 -18.07 4.16 4.12
CA GLY A 229 -17.74 2.86 4.71
C GLY A 229 -16.53 2.17 4.08
N LEU A 230 -15.66 2.92 3.36
CA LEU A 230 -14.45 2.41 2.74
C LEU A 230 -13.24 2.62 3.65
N ARG A 231 -12.23 1.76 3.55
CA ARG A 231 -10.96 1.94 4.24
C ARG A 231 -9.82 2.21 3.24
N ILE A 232 -8.90 3.08 3.63
CA ILE A 232 -7.71 3.41 2.85
C ILE A 232 -6.48 3.43 3.76
N VAL A 233 -5.42 2.74 3.36
CA VAL A 233 -4.13 2.76 4.05
C VAL A 233 -3.01 2.81 3.02
N SER A 234 -1.82 3.22 3.44
CA SER A 234 -0.59 2.96 2.70
C SER A 234 0.34 2.04 3.48
N VAL A 235 1.18 1.35 2.74
CA VAL A 235 2.33 0.63 3.29
C VAL A 235 3.57 1.17 2.60
N SER A 236 4.59 1.46 3.39
CA SER A 236 5.90 1.95 2.96
C SER A 236 6.94 0.83 3.09
N PRO A 237 7.17 0.01 2.05
CA PRO A 237 8.21 -1.02 2.06
C PRO A 237 9.63 -0.41 2.08
N GLY A 238 10.56 -1.15 2.67
CA GLY A 238 11.99 -0.99 2.46
C GLY A 238 12.46 -1.63 1.16
N SER A 239 13.72 -2.08 1.13
CA SER A 239 14.27 -2.84 0.01
C SER A 239 13.69 -4.25 -0.02
N VAL A 240 12.99 -4.60 -1.08
CA VAL A 240 12.30 -5.90 -1.26
C VAL A 240 12.89 -6.64 -2.44
N ASP A 241 13.20 -7.94 -2.28
CA ASP A 241 13.72 -8.80 -3.35
C ASP A 241 12.65 -9.05 -4.41
N THR A 242 12.69 -8.23 -5.44
CA THR A 242 11.84 -8.24 -6.63
C THR A 242 12.67 -7.84 -7.83
N GLU A 243 12.13 -7.96 -9.05
CA GLU A 243 12.82 -7.46 -10.25
C GLU A 243 13.15 -5.96 -10.13
N MET A 244 12.21 -5.16 -9.63
CA MET A 244 12.43 -3.73 -9.36
C MET A 244 13.53 -3.54 -8.30
N GLY A 245 13.52 -4.32 -7.23
CA GLY A 245 14.55 -4.28 -6.19
C GLY A 245 15.94 -4.58 -6.76
N LYS A 246 16.07 -5.56 -7.66
CA LYS A 246 17.35 -5.89 -8.33
C LYS A 246 17.87 -4.77 -9.23
N LEU A 247 16.97 -4.03 -9.90
CA LEU A 247 17.38 -2.83 -10.65
C LEU A 247 17.95 -1.74 -9.73
N GLU A 248 17.31 -1.51 -8.59
CA GLU A 248 17.77 -0.54 -7.61
C GLU A 248 19.06 -0.99 -6.90
N GLU A 249 19.24 -2.30 -6.68
CA GLU A 249 20.48 -2.86 -6.16
C GLU A 249 21.66 -2.56 -7.09
N GLN A 250 21.47 -2.77 -8.41
CA GLN A 250 22.47 -2.46 -9.43
C GLN A 250 22.77 -0.96 -9.49
N ALA A 251 21.80 -0.11 -9.18
CA ALA A 251 21.95 1.35 -9.07
C ALA A 251 22.59 1.82 -7.73
N GLY A 252 22.95 0.89 -6.84
CA GLY A 252 23.67 1.18 -5.59
C GLY A 252 22.84 1.14 -4.32
N ALA A 253 21.53 0.91 -4.40
CA ALA A 253 20.66 0.83 -3.20
C ALA A 253 20.99 -0.36 -2.29
N GLY A 254 21.68 -1.39 -2.79
CA GLY A 254 22.11 -2.56 -2.02
C GLY A 254 23.05 -2.24 -0.85
N ALA A 255 23.85 -1.20 -0.95
CA ALA A 255 24.78 -0.79 0.10
C ALA A 255 24.06 -0.40 1.42
N MET A 256 22.84 0.11 1.33
CA MET A 256 22.06 0.51 2.52
C MET A 256 21.54 -0.69 3.33
N VAL A 257 21.43 -1.87 2.71
CA VAL A 257 20.80 -3.05 3.35
C VAL A 257 21.59 -3.53 4.56
N ALA A 258 22.92 -3.40 4.53
CA ALA A 258 23.80 -3.77 5.65
C ALA A 258 23.55 -2.90 6.90
N ASP A 259 22.99 -1.70 6.71
CA ASP A 259 22.68 -0.73 7.77
C ASP A 259 21.30 -0.89 8.40
N PHE A 260 20.48 -1.80 7.91
CA PHE A 260 19.14 -2.06 8.42
C PHE A 260 19.18 -2.77 9.78
N ALA A 261 18.18 -2.53 10.62
CA ALA A 261 18.03 -3.28 11.86
C ALA A 261 17.80 -4.78 11.58
N VAL A 262 17.12 -5.08 10.47
CA VAL A 262 17.03 -6.43 9.88
C VAL A 262 17.91 -6.44 8.61
N PRO A 263 19.20 -6.86 8.68
CA PRO A 263 20.19 -6.64 7.64
C PRO A 263 20.05 -7.62 6.45
N ARG A 264 18.90 -7.57 5.80
CA ARG A 264 18.57 -8.33 4.60
C ARG A 264 17.49 -7.62 3.77
N TRP A 265 17.37 -8.01 2.54
CA TRP A 265 16.21 -7.67 1.72
C TRP A 265 14.93 -8.30 2.31
N GLY A 266 13.84 -7.54 2.31
CA GLY A 266 12.51 -8.07 2.57
C GLY A 266 12.07 -8.99 1.44
N LYS A 267 11.21 -9.96 1.73
CA LYS A 267 10.64 -10.84 0.71
C LYS A 267 9.31 -10.27 0.22
N ALA A 268 8.98 -10.52 -1.05
CA ALA A 268 7.69 -10.12 -1.62
C ALA A 268 6.52 -10.72 -0.82
N GLU A 269 6.68 -11.94 -0.30
CA GLU A 269 5.68 -12.64 0.52
C GLU A 269 5.45 -11.94 1.87
N GLU A 270 6.49 -11.37 2.50
CA GLU A 270 6.35 -10.62 3.76
C GLU A 270 5.51 -9.35 3.57
N MET A 271 5.67 -8.68 2.41
CA MET A 271 4.82 -7.55 2.02
C MET A 271 3.39 -8.01 1.71
N ALA A 272 3.24 -9.12 1.01
CA ALA A 272 1.97 -9.68 0.60
C ALA A 272 1.07 -10.04 1.79
N GLU A 273 1.63 -10.64 2.85
CA GLU A 273 0.88 -10.94 4.09
C GLU A 273 0.35 -9.65 4.74
N LEU A 274 1.17 -8.59 4.78
CA LEU A 274 0.74 -7.30 5.32
C LEU A 274 -0.36 -6.66 4.46
N PHE A 275 -0.21 -6.68 3.12
CA PHE A 275 -1.22 -6.12 2.23
C PHE A 275 -2.54 -6.88 2.35
N ALA A 276 -2.50 -8.21 2.37
CA ALA A 276 -3.68 -9.05 2.57
C ALA A 276 -4.35 -8.79 3.92
N PHE A 277 -3.58 -8.60 4.99
CA PHE A 277 -4.11 -8.20 6.30
C PHE A 277 -4.80 -6.84 6.21
N CYS A 278 -4.17 -5.82 5.62
CA CYS A 278 -4.70 -4.45 5.53
C CYS A 278 -6.06 -4.41 4.85
N VAL A 279 -6.28 -5.21 3.80
CA VAL A 279 -7.56 -5.24 3.07
C VAL A 279 -8.58 -6.22 3.65
N SER A 280 -8.21 -7.05 4.62
CA SER A 280 -9.10 -8.04 5.22
C SER A 280 -10.06 -7.44 6.25
N ASP A 281 -11.10 -8.21 6.57
CA ASP A 281 -12.06 -7.88 7.65
C ASP A 281 -11.40 -7.84 9.04
N LYS A 282 -10.22 -8.47 9.20
CA LYS A 282 -9.43 -8.43 10.44
C LYS A 282 -8.85 -7.06 10.75
N ALA A 283 -8.64 -6.24 9.71
CA ALA A 283 -8.13 -4.88 9.80
C ALA A 283 -9.27 -3.83 9.84
N GLY A 284 -10.46 -4.18 10.28
CA GLY A 284 -11.66 -3.34 10.20
C GLY A 284 -11.56 -1.97 10.88
N TYR A 285 -10.63 -1.77 11.81
CA TYR A 285 -10.38 -0.48 12.47
C TYR A 285 -9.15 0.26 11.92
N LEU A 286 -8.48 -0.30 10.90
CA LEU A 286 -7.27 0.24 10.30
C LEU A 286 -7.62 1.07 9.07
N THR A 287 -7.45 2.38 9.14
CA THR A 287 -7.62 3.33 8.02
C THR A 287 -6.83 4.61 8.28
N GLY A 288 -6.51 5.37 7.23
CA GLY A 288 -5.88 6.68 7.35
C GLY A 288 -4.47 6.68 7.93
N THR A 289 -3.73 5.60 7.77
CA THR A 289 -2.36 5.47 8.27
C THR A 289 -1.43 4.96 7.19
N ASP A 290 -0.15 5.22 7.39
CA ASP A 290 0.95 4.61 6.65
C ASP A 290 1.68 3.62 7.55
N ILE A 291 1.91 2.41 7.06
CA ILE A 291 2.62 1.36 7.79
C ILE A 291 4.02 1.23 7.20
N LEU A 292 5.01 1.73 7.92
CA LEU A 292 6.41 1.58 7.55
C LEU A 292 6.88 0.14 7.80
N ASN A 293 7.19 -0.58 6.72
CA ASN A 293 7.65 -1.97 6.76
C ASN A 293 8.97 -2.11 5.99
N ASP A 294 10.04 -1.60 6.60
CA ASP A 294 11.32 -1.30 5.96
C ASP A 294 12.53 -2.04 6.59
N GLY A 295 12.28 -3.05 7.43
CA GLY A 295 13.37 -3.71 8.16
C GLY A 295 14.04 -2.82 9.22
N GLY A 296 13.38 -1.71 9.59
CA GLY A 296 13.85 -0.78 10.61
C GLY A 296 14.90 0.22 10.13
N VAL A 297 15.08 0.40 8.81
CA VAL A 297 16.09 1.31 8.27
C VAL A 297 15.86 2.77 8.67
N ILE A 298 14.63 3.27 8.53
CA ILE A 298 14.32 4.65 8.89
C ILE A 298 14.48 4.87 10.41
N ALA A 299 14.09 3.90 11.23
CA ALA A 299 14.31 3.98 12.67
C ALA A 299 15.80 4.02 13.01
N SER A 300 16.62 3.16 12.39
CA SER A 300 18.07 3.13 12.57
C SER A 300 18.75 4.42 12.13
N MET A 301 18.34 4.99 10.98
CA MET A 301 18.88 6.27 10.47
C MET A 301 18.58 7.41 11.45
N ARG A 302 17.37 7.52 11.93
CA ARG A 302 16.95 8.56 12.91
C ARG A 302 17.73 8.46 14.21
N GLU A 303 17.91 7.24 14.72
CA GLU A 303 18.67 7.04 15.97
C GLU A 303 20.16 7.39 15.80
N ARG A 304 20.77 7.00 14.68
CA ARG A 304 22.16 7.39 14.39
C ARG A 304 22.32 8.92 14.30
N THR A 305 21.38 9.60 13.65
CA THR A 305 21.39 11.07 13.56
C THR A 305 21.25 11.71 14.93
N ARG A 306 20.36 11.20 15.79
CA ARG A 306 20.20 11.67 17.16
C ARG A 306 21.48 11.51 17.98
N LEU A 307 22.12 10.32 17.94
CA LEU A 307 23.36 10.04 18.65
C LEU A 307 24.53 10.90 18.14
N ALA A 308 24.62 11.15 16.84
CA ALA A 308 25.63 12.02 16.26
C ALA A 308 25.48 13.47 16.76
N ALA A 309 24.25 13.97 16.88
CA ALA A 309 23.98 15.31 17.40
C ALA A 309 24.29 15.47 18.90
N GLU A 310 24.19 14.39 19.69
CA GLU A 310 24.54 14.40 21.14
C GLU A 310 26.06 14.36 21.39
N ASN A 311 26.84 13.89 20.40
CA ASN A 311 28.29 13.78 20.49
C ASN A 311 29.04 14.94 19.81
N ALA A 312 28.32 15.91 19.20
CA ALA A 312 28.88 17.09 18.53
C ALA A 312 28.80 18.33 19.41
#